data_067c2ebe1f4e3227a9f343393ad47f71
#
_entry.id   067c2ebe1f4e3227a9f343393ad47f71
#
_cell.length_a   1.000
_cell.length_b   1.000
_cell.length_c   1.000
_cell.angle_alpha   90.00
_cell.angle_beta   90.00
_cell.angle_gamma   90.00
#
_symmetry.space_group_name_H-M   'P 1'
#
loop_
_entity.id
_entity.type
_entity.pdbx_description
1 polymer ?
#
loop_
_entity_poly.entity_id
_entity_poly.type
_entity_poly.pdbx_seq_one_letter_code
_entity_poly.pdbx_strand_id
1 'polypeptide(L)'
;MNDNQTLNEINYKLSFFWIKKIIILLLRFFGIILDNFYKKDFYFCGDNNLESYFFGYHDKKPFNNDDTKIIFHSYKNLKSLENQSKKKVSINLINLKKRKLLILDNTKAWSWQLGSSLQWHPNKDIVFFNKKVNKRYITRKIDLNSNKTKDLNFSIYNISPKGDKFLIADFVKLGMLRKGYGFKKKKSQMVFLNKKSKLEIIINKNNKRKTLHLFDETKKKDVLGSYINHQTFSPNGKKIGYFYTLLKKNNQRQIFFYHFCLNKKKNYLVNISKSKLISHYCWRNNDEILITMKENEKRYLYIIYNTETKKIKTLNSKLNKDGHPMFNPKNKDLFVSDTYPNLFGLQKLFIFSLKQNKVIWKRYIYSPYKFRGILRCDLHPRWSNDGKKIFIDFIKNANRNIGIFKTSV
;
A
#
# COMPACT_ATOMS: atom_id res chain seq x y z
N MET A 1 -53.43 17.75 -3.47
CA MET A 1 -52.50 18.57 -4.32
C MET A 1 -51.02 18.29 -4.08
N ASN A 2 -50.63 17.25 -3.28
CA ASN A 2 -49.23 17.03 -2.94
C ASN A 2 -48.48 15.91 -3.68
N ASP A 3 -49.21 15.04 -4.42
CA ASP A 3 -48.58 13.88 -5.06
C ASP A 3 -47.80 14.20 -6.34
N ASN A 4 -48.27 15.21 -7.10
CA ASN A 4 -47.64 15.62 -8.35
C ASN A 4 -46.29 16.38 -8.13
N GLN A 5 -46.13 17.10 -7.01
CA GLN A 5 -44.86 17.76 -6.71
C GLN A 5 -43.77 16.79 -6.28
N THR A 6 -44.11 15.77 -5.50
CA THR A 6 -43.18 14.70 -5.09
C THR A 6 -42.72 13.83 -6.26
N LEU A 7 -43.62 13.50 -7.18
CA LEU A 7 -43.30 12.76 -8.41
C LEU A 7 -42.37 13.56 -9.35
N ASN A 8 -42.59 14.87 -9.50
CA ASN A 8 -41.73 15.73 -10.31
C ASN A 8 -40.33 15.91 -9.67
N GLU A 9 -40.22 16.02 -8.36
CA GLU A 9 -38.90 16.05 -7.68
C GLU A 9 -38.13 14.72 -7.79
N ILE A 10 -38.83 13.60 -7.70
CA ILE A 10 -38.24 12.26 -7.86
C ILE A 10 -37.76 12.08 -9.32
N ASN A 11 -38.57 12.45 -10.33
CA ASN A 11 -38.21 12.40 -11.73
C ASN A 11 -37.04 13.34 -12.07
N TYR A 12 -36.96 14.54 -11.46
CA TYR A 12 -35.88 15.48 -11.64
C TYR A 12 -34.56 14.92 -11.00
N LYS A 13 -34.63 14.33 -9.81
CA LYS A 13 -33.47 13.66 -9.18
C LYS A 13 -33.00 12.45 -9.96
N LEU A 14 -33.92 11.67 -10.55
CA LEU A 14 -33.59 10.53 -11.41
C LEU A 14 -32.98 10.99 -12.74
N SER A 15 -33.54 12.01 -13.42
CA SER A 15 -32.96 12.55 -14.67
C SER A 15 -31.56 13.14 -14.43
N PHE A 16 -31.36 13.88 -13.36
CA PHE A 16 -30.05 14.41 -12.98
C PHE A 16 -29.03 13.29 -12.68
N PHE A 17 -29.48 12.21 -12.07
CA PHE A 17 -28.64 11.02 -11.85
C PHE A 17 -28.17 10.37 -13.14
N TRP A 18 -29.06 10.21 -14.13
CA TRP A 18 -28.74 9.63 -15.44
C TRP A 18 -27.84 10.54 -16.27
N ILE A 19 -28.10 11.85 -16.31
CA ILE A 19 -27.24 12.84 -16.98
C ILE A 19 -25.83 12.80 -16.38
N LYS A 20 -25.70 12.79 -15.06
CA LYS A 20 -24.41 12.65 -14.39
C LYS A 20 -23.69 11.37 -14.76
N LYS A 21 -24.42 10.26 -14.90
CA LYS A 21 -23.88 8.96 -15.29
C LYS A 21 -23.35 8.97 -16.74
N ILE A 22 -24.10 9.57 -17.65
CA ILE A 22 -23.70 9.74 -19.07
C ILE A 22 -22.43 10.61 -19.16
N ILE A 23 -22.40 11.75 -18.49
CA ILE A 23 -21.23 12.63 -18.45
C ILE A 23 -19.99 11.88 -17.95
N ILE A 24 -20.12 11.10 -16.87
CA ILE A 24 -19.02 10.29 -16.35
C ILE A 24 -18.55 9.24 -17.38
N LEU A 25 -19.45 8.62 -18.11
CA LEU A 25 -19.10 7.65 -19.16
C LEU A 25 -18.34 8.31 -20.30
N LEU A 26 -18.79 9.48 -20.79
CA LEU A 26 -18.08 10.25 -21.82
C LEU A 26 -16.69 10.67 -21.36
N LEU A 27 -16.56 11.23 -20.16
CA LEU A 27 -15.26 11.58 -19.57
C LEU A 27 -14.32 10.37 -19.47
N ARG A 28 -14.86 9.18 -19.15
CA ARG A 28 -14.09 7.94 -19.06
C ARG A 28 -13.62 7.45 -20.43
N PHE A 29 -14.42 7.64 -21.46
CA PHE A 29 -14.03 7.32 -22.84
C PHE A 29 -12.81 8.15 -23.27
N PHE A 30 -12.82 9.45 -23.03
CA PHE A 30 -11.63 10.31 -23.23
C PHE A 30 -10.44 9.83 -22.40
N GLY A 31 -10.65 9.39 -21.15
CA GLY A 31 -9.59 8.83 -20.30
C GLY A 31 -8.92 7.60 -20.93
N ILE A 32 -9.69 6.71 -21.56
CA ILE A 32 -9.16 5.53 -22.26
C ILE A 32 -8.31 5.95 -23.45
N ILE A 33 -8.75 6.93 -24.22
CA ILE A 33 -7.98 7.47 -25.37
C ILE A 33 -6.64 8.03 -24.88
N LEU A 34 -6.67 8.86 -23.84
CA LEU A 34 -5.46 9.46 -23.29
C LEU A 34 -4.47 8.41 -22.73
N ASP A 35 -4.96 7.33 -22.12
CA ASP A 35 -4.11 6.22 -21.66
C ASP A 35 -3.37 5.56 -22.84
N ASN A 36 -4.01 5.45 -24.01
CA ASN A 36 -3.41 4.83 -25.18
C ASN A 36 -2.19 5.61 -25.74
N PHE A 37 -2.14 6.93 -25.59
CA PHE A 37 -0.99 7.74 -26.01
C PHE A 37 0.30 7.46 -25.23
N TYR A 38 0.20 6.92 -24.03
CA TYR A 38 1.36 6.70 -23.13
C TYR A 38 1.86 5.25 -23.10
N LYS A 39 1.32 4.35 -23.94
CA LYS A 39 1.63 2.91 -23.91
C LYS A 39 3.03 2.53 -24.42
N LYS A 40 3.72 3.39 -25.18
CA LYS A 40 4.96 3.04 -25.89
C LYS A 40 6.15 2.69 -24.99
N ASP A 41 6.19 3.22 -23.76
CA ASP A 41 7.30 3.00 -22.81
C ASP A 41 6.98 1.95 -21.75
N PHE A 42 5.86 1.24 -21.89
CA PHE A 42 5.32 0.40 -20.84
C PHE A 42 5.68 -1.08 -21.05
N TYR A 43 6.37 -1.65 -20.08
CA TYR A 43 6.79 -3.04 -20.09
C TYR A 43 5.86 -3.87 -19.19
N PHE A 44 5.14 -4.83 -19.76
CA PHE A 44 4.25 -5.73 -19.03
C PHE A 44 5.00 -6.97 -18.53
N CYS A 45 4.65 -7.39 -17.31
CA CYS A 45 4.93 -8.74 -16.85
C CYS A 45 3.58 -9.47 -16.73
N GLY A 46 3.36 -10.47 -17.55
CA GLY A 46 2.15 -11.30 -17.56
C GLY A 46 1.12 -10.87 -18.62
N ASP A 47 0.83 -11.77 -19.54
CA ASP A 47 -0.05 -11.52 -20.70
C ASP A 47 -1.20 -12.53 -20.76
N ASN A 48 -1.73 -12.97 -19.62
CA ASN A 48 -2.85 -13.90 -19.61
C ASN A 48 -4.13 -13.17 -19.18
N ASN A 49 -5.06 -12.99 -20.09
CA ASN A 49 -6.35 -12.31 -19.87
C ASN A 49 -7.24 -12.95 -18.79
N LEU A 50 -6.90 -14.14 -18.31
CA LEU A 50 -7.64 -14.88 -17.29
C LEU A 50 -7.08 -14.72 -15.87
N GLU A 51 -5.91 -14.11 -15.72
CA GLU A 51 -5.25 -13.92 -14.44
C GLU A 51 -5.12 -12.44 -14.07
N SER A 52 -5.26 -12.15 -12.79
CA SER A 52 -4.92 -10.86 -12.21
C SER A 52 -3.57 -10.93 -11.54
N TYR A 53 -2.71 -9.95 -11.80
CA TYR A 53 -1.40 -9.81 -11.22
C TYR A 53 -1.35 -8.57 -10.34
N PHE A 54 -0.73 -8.64 -9.16
CA PHE A 54 -0.55 -7.50 -8.28
C PHE A 54 0.58 -7.77 -7.29
N PHE A 55 1.17 -6.71 -6.76
CA PHE A 55 2.18 -6.85 -5.73
C PHE A 55 1.63 -6.53 -4.34
N GLY A 56 1.00 -5.38 -4.18
CA GLY A 56 0.47 -4.92 -2.91
C GLY A 56 0.83 -3.47 -2.60
N TYR A 57 1.31 -3.18 -1.38
CA TYR A 57 1.53 -1.81 -0.94
C TYR A 57 2.88 -1.22 -1.36
N HIS A 58 2.97 0.10 -1.44
CA HIS A 58 4.15 0.82 -1.94
C HIS A 58 5.37 0.79 -1.00
N ASP A 59 5.20 0.36 0.24
CA ASP A 59 6.25 0.33 1.28
C ASP A 59 7.22 -0.87 1.16
N LYS A 60 7.05 -1.71 0.14
CA LYS A 60 7.90 -2.88 -0.14
C LYS A 60 8.36 -2.88 -1.59
N LYS A 61 9.48 -3.54 -1.85
CA LYS A 61 10.06 -3.64 -3.20
C LYS A 61 9.78 -5.00 -3.83
N PRO A 62 9.27 -5.03 -5.09
CA PRO A 62 9.09 -6.27 -5.84
C PRO A 62 10.40 -6.83 -6.39
N PHE A 63 11.41 -6.00 -6.61
CA PHE A 63 12.71 -6.37 -7.16
C PHE A 63 13.60 -7.03 -6.11
N ASN A 64 14.34 -8.08 -6.50
CA ASN A 64 15.45 -8.61 -5.71
C ASN A 64 16.64 -7.64 -5.72
N ASN A 65 17.71 -7.96 -4.99
CA ASN A 65 18.80 -7.03 -4.73
C ASN A 65 19.53 -6.52 -5.99
N ASP A 66 19.65 -7.35 -7.03
CA ASP A 66 20.32 -7.05 -8.31
C ASP A 66 19.37 -6.62 -9.44
N ASP A 67 18.07 -6.43 -9.13
CA ASP A 67 17.02 -6.03 -10.08
C ASP A 67 16.82 -6.97 -11.27
N THR A 68 17.26 -8.24 -11.14
CA THR A 68 17.12 -9.28 -12.19
C THR A 68 15.85 -10.09 -12.07
N LYS A 69 15.25 -10.11 -10.86
CA LYS A 69 14.04 -10.88 -10.54
C LYS A 69 13.00 -9.99 -9.87
N ILE A 70 11.72 -10.30 -10.11
CA ILE A 70 10.61 -9.70 -9.38
C ILE A 70 9.70 -10.77 -8.81
N ILE A 71 9.07 -10.45 -7.68
CA ILE A 71 8.03 -11.27 -7.05
C ILE A 71 6.70 -10.53 -7.07
N PHE A 72 5.61 -11.28 -7.22
CA PHE A 72 4.25 -10.74 -7.25
C PHE A 72 3.21 -11.83 -6.98
N HIS A 73 1.96 -11.42 -6.81
CA HIS A 73 0.84 -12.33 -6.66
C HIS A 73 0.11 -12.52 -7.98
N SER A 74 -0.41 -13.73 -8.23
CA SER A 74 -1.43 -13.94 -9.25
C SER A 74 -2.69 -14.56 -8.68
N TYR A 75 -3.80 -14.25 -9.32
CA TYR A 75 -5.13 -14.71 -8.94
C TYR A 75 -5.90 -15.14 -10.17
N LYS A 76 -6.30 -16.42 -10.22
CA LYS A 76 -7.12 -16.99 -11.30
C LYS A 76 -8.61 -16.83 -11.00
N ASN A 77 -9.40 -16.54 -12.05
CA ASN A 77 -10.85 -16.56 -12.03
C ASN A 77 -11.55 -15.46 -11.21
N LEU A 78 -11.81 -14.32 -11.87
CA LEU A 78 -12.33 -13.08 -11.30
C LEU A 78 -13.87 -13.01 -11.20
N LYS A 79 -14.62 -14.08 -11.49
CA LYS A 79 -16.09 -14.03 -11.52
C LYS A 79 -16.75 -13.58 -10.21
N SER A 80 -16.04 -13.55 -9.07
CA SER A 80 -16.51 -12.91 -7.82
C SER A 80 -15.38 -12.33 -7.01
N LEU A 81 -15.19 -11.01 -7.12
CA LEU A 81 -14.21 -10.24 -6.34
C LEU A 81 -14.53 -10.21 -4.83
N GLU A 82 -15.73 -10.62 -4.43
CA GLU A 82 -16.21 -10.50 -3.04
C GLU A 82 -15.72 -11.60 -2.08
N ASN A 83 -15.38 -12.80 -2.55
CA ASN A 83 -15.04 -13.95 -1.71
C ASN A 83 -13.52 -14.17 -1.53
N GLN A 84 -12.78 -13.12 -1.16
CA GLN A 84 -11.32 -13.19 -0.94
C GLN A 84 -10.89 -14.23 0.11
N SER A 85 -11.69 -14.47 1.16
CA SER A 85 -11.31 -15.36 2.28
C SER A 85 -11.23 -16.84 1.93
N LYS A 86 -11.84 -17.25 0.83
CA LYS A 86 -11.88 -18.67 0.39
C LYS A 86 -10.85 -18.97 -0.70
N LYS A 87 -10.31 -17.96 -1.39
CA LYS A 87 -9.49 -18.16 -2.59
C LYS A 87 -8.01 -17.97 -2.29
N LYS A 88 -7.17 -18.77 -2.95
CA LYS A 88 -5.72 -18.69 -2.87
C LYS A 88 -5.21 -17.71 -3.93
N VAL A 89 -4.11 -17.02 -3.64
CA VAL A 89 -3.26 -16.37 -4.63
C VAL A 89 -1.97 -17.15 -4.73
N SER A 90 -1.41 -17.20 -5.93
CA SER A 90 -0.06 -17.75 -6.14
C SER A 90 0.99 -16.69 -5.82
N ILE A 91 2.12 -17.13 -5.29
CA ILE A 91 3.33 -16.34 -5.12
C ILE A 91 4.23 -16.66 -6.30
N ASN A 92 4.48 -15.66 -7.12
CA ASN A 92 5.21 -15.83 -8.36
C ASN A 92 6.55 -15.12 -8.30
N LEU A 93 7.50 -15.66 -9.07
CA LEU A 93 8.78 -15.06 -9.37
C LEU A 93 8.96 -15.06 -10.89
N ILE A 94 9.43 -13.94 -11.44
CA ILE A 94 9.87 -13.87 -12.83
C ILE A 94 11.33 -13.39 -12.90
N ASN A 95 12.12 -14.07 -13.71
CA ASN A 95 13.42 -13.57 -14.12
C ASN A 95 13.24 -12.62 -15.30
N LEU A 96 13.61 -11.36 -15.15
CA LEU A 96 13.37 -10.30 -16.14
C LEU A 96 14.16 -10.48 -17.45
N LYS A 97 15.34 -11.11 -17.41
CA LYS A 97 16.13 -11.42 -18.61
C LYS A 97 15.55 -12.62 -19.36
N LYS A 98 15.35 -13.73 -18.63
CA LYS A 98 14.89 -15.01 -19.21
C LYS A 98 13.38 -15.03 -19.47
N ARG A 99 12.62 -14.09 -18.93
CA ARG A 99 11.13 -14.03 -18.96
C ARG A 99 10.47 -15.32 -18.45
N LYS A 100 11.18 -16.12 -17.66
CA LYS A 100 10.67 -17.37 -17.11
C LYS A 100 9.90 -17.09 -15.83
N LEU A 101 8.62 -17.45 -15.84
CA LEU A 101 7.73 -17.40 -14.68
C LEU A 101 7.86 -18.69 -13.87
N LEU A 102 8.00 -18.55 -12.55
CA LEU A 102 8.00 -19.65 -11.59
C LEU A 102 6.98 -19.38 -10.50
N ILE A 103 6.13 -20.37 -10.20
CA ILE A 103 5.23 -20.34 -9.06
C ILE A 103 5.99 -20.90 -7.86
N LEU A 104 6.27 -20.05 -6.86
CA LEU A 104 6.99 -20.46 -5.65
C LEU A 104 6.08 -21.17 -4.64
N ASP A 105 4.84 -20.69 -4.47
CA ASP A 105 3.89 -21.21 -3.50
C ASP A 105 2.51 -20.57 -3.71
N ASN A 106 1.58 -20.85 -2.81
CA ASN A 106 0.28 -20.19 -2.76
C ASN A 106 -0.11 -19.84 -1.32
N THR A 107 -1.01 -18.85 -1.15
CA THR A 107 -1.50 -18.44 0.16
C THR A 107 -2.95 -18.00 0.17
N LYS A 108 -3.65 -18.22 1.31
CA LYS A 108 -4.93 -17.60 1.64
C LYS A 108 -4.79 -16.37 2.56
N ALA A 109 -3.57 -16.06 3.01
CA ALA A 109 -3.27 -14.92 3.87
C ALA A 109 -2.90 -13.69 3.02
N TRP A 110 -3.91 -13.02 2.46
CA TRP A 110 -3.70 -11.89 1.56
C TRP A 110 -4.87 -10.89 1.56
N SER A 111 -4.61 -9.71 1.07
CA SER A 111 -5.60 -8.67 0.78
C SER A 111 -5.22 -7.90 -0.48
N TRP A 112 -6.18 -7.19 -1.11
CA TRP A 112 -5.92 -6.44 -2.33
C TRP A 112 -4.89 -5.32 -2.15
N GLN A 113 -4.86 -4.67 -0.99
CA GLN A 113 -3.98 -3.53 -0.74
C GLN A 113 -2.58 -3.94 -0.27
N LEU A 114 -2.47 -4.92 0.64
CA LEU A 114 -1.20 -5.32 1.24
C LEU A 114 -0.59 -6.60 0.63
N GLY A 115 -1.32 -7.28 -0.27
CA GLY A 115 -0.92 -8.61 -0.70
C GLY A 115 -0.86 -9.57 0.49
N SER A 116 0.08 -10.49 0.46
CA SER A 116 0.46 -11.36 1.58
C SER A 116 1.61 -10.78 2.42
N SER A 117 1.87 -9.47 2.33
CA SER A 117 3.10 -8.84 2.83
C SER A 117 4.37 -9.42 2.19
N LEU A 118 4.26 -9.75 0.91
CA LEU A 118 5.32 -10.33 0.08
C LEU A 118 6.52 -9.38 0.00
N GLN A 119 7.71 -9.90 0.29
CA GLN A 119 8.93 -9.10 0.29
C GLN A 119 10.19 -9.94 0.19
N TRP A 120 11.24 -9.35 -0.36
CA TRP A 120 12.58 -9.91 -0.37
C TRP A 120 13.30 -9.69 0.97
N HIS A 121 14.23 -10.59 1.27
CA HIS A 121 15.30 -10.28 2.22
C HIS A 121 16.20 -9.18 1.60
N PRO A 122 16.62 -8.16 2.38
CA PRO A 122 17.37 -7.02 1.82
C PRO A 122 18.64 -7.37 1.06
N ASN A 123 19.34 -8.45 1.45
CA ASN A 123 20.68 -8.78 0.96
C ASN A 123 20.83 -10.24 0.48
N LYS A 124 19.74 -11.00 0.35
CA LYS A 124 19.78 -12.43 -0.02
C LYS A 124 18.60 -12.75 -0.93
N ASP A 125 18.76 -13.73 -1.81
CA ASP A 125 17.67 -14.26 -2.63
C ASP A 125 16.71 -15.14 -1.81
N ILE A 126 16.11 -14.52 -0.79
CA ILE A 126 15.13 -15.12 0.12
C ILE A 126 13.83 -14.33 0.04
N VAL A 127 12.73 -15.04 -0.16
CA VAL A 127 11.38 -14.48 -0.23
C VAL A 127 10.62 -14.75 1.06
N PHE A 128 9.93 -13.74 1.59
CA PHE A 128 9.04 -13.85 2.73
C PHE A 128 7.62 -13.45 2.34
N PHE A 129 6.63 -14.17 2.84
CA PHE A 129 5.22 -13.83 2.71
C PHE A 129 4.40 -14.48 3.81
N ASN A 130 3.23 -13.93 4.13
CA ASN A 130 2.34 -14.54 5.08
C ASN A 130 1.54 -15.68 4.44
N LYS A 131 1.37 -16.77 5.20
CA LYS A 131 0.64 -17.96 4.78
C LYS A 131 -0.33 -18.42 5.87
N LYS A 132 -1.44 -19.01 5.47
CA LYS A 132 -2.38 -19.64 6.39
C LYS A 132 -2.16 -21.15 6.38
N VAL A 133 -1.74 -21.71 7.52
CA VAL A 133 -1.51 -23.14 7.74
C VAL A 133 -2.29 -23.55 8.99
N ASN A 134 -3.09 -24.63 8.92
CA ASN A 134 -3.84 -25.18 10.06
C ASN A 134 -4.55 -24.11 10.91
N LYS A 135 -5.32 -23.23 10.28
CA LYS A 135 -6.05 -22.09 10.90
C LYS A 135 -5.16 -20.98 11.48
N ARG A 136 -3.81 -21.11 11.48
CA ARG A 136 -2.86 -20.10 11.95
C ARG A 136 -2.31 -19.29 10.80
N TYR A 137 -1.97 -18.03 11.06
CA TYR A 137 -1.25 -17.17 10.13
C TYR A 137 0.22 -17.15 10.53
N ILE A 138 1.08 -17.53 9.60
CA ILE A 138 2.53 -17.67 9.76
C ILE A 138 3.23 -16.86 8.69
N THR A 139 4.54 -16.69 8.81
CA THR A 139 5.41 -16.22 7.72
C THR A 139 6.14 -17.40 7.09
N ARG A 140 6.02 -17.59 5.80
CA ARG A 140 6.85 -18.52 5.05
C ARG A 140 8.08 -17.83 4.50
N LYS A 141 9.24 -18.43 4.74
CA LYS A 141 10.54 -18.07 4.19
C LYS A 141 10.90 -19.11 3.13
N ILE A 142 11.25 -18.67 1.91
CA ILE A 142 11.78 -19.50 0.84
C ILE A 142 13.16 -18.99 0.46
N ASP A 143 14.17 -19.81 0.59
CA ASP A 143 15.54 -19.54 0.15
C ASP A 143 15.69 -20.10 -1.26
N LEU A 144 15.88 -19.21 -2.25
CA LEU A 144 15.92 -19.60 -3.66
C LEU A 144 17.24 -20.26 -4.07
N ASN A 145 18.30 -20.07 -3.30
CA ASN A 145 19.61 -20.67 -3.60
C ASN A 145 19.68 -22.12 -3.11
N SER A 146 19.14 -22.38 -1.91
CA SER A 146 19.13 -23.72 -1.33
C SER A 146 17.84 -24.49 -1.55
N ASN A 147 16.82 -23.87 -2.16
CA ASN A 147 15.45 -24.40 -2.30
C ASN A 147 14.79 -24.81 -0.98
N LYS A 148 15.29 -24.30 0.15
CA LYS A 148 14.78 -24.63 1.48
C LYS A 148 13.64 -23.69 1.86
N THR A 149 12.59 -24.28 2.44
CA THR A 149 11.42 -23.56 2.98
C THR A 149 11.39 -23.69 4.50
N LYS A 150 11.08 -22.60 5.20
CA LYS A 150 10.90 -22.56 6.65
C LYS A 150 9.68 -21.73 7.04
N ASP A 151 8.87 -22.25 7.94
CA ASP A 151 7.72 -21.54 8.51
C ASP A 151 8.11 -20.90 9.86
N LEU A 152 7.74 -19.61 10.02
CA LEU A 152 7.97 -18.82 11.22
C LEU A 152 6.62 -18.52 11.88
N ASN A 153 6.51 -18.74 13.18
CA ASN A 153 5.24 -18.65 13.91
C ASN A 153 4.83 -17.19 14.25
N PHE A 154 4.82 -16.33 13.23
CA PHE A 154 4.33 -14.94 13.32
C PHE A 154 3.92 -14.45 11.93
N SER A 155 3.17 -13.34 11.85
CA SER A 155 2.82 -12.68 10.59
C SER A 155 3.69 -11.45 10.38
N ILE A 156 4.54 -11.49 9.35
CA ILE A 156 5.49 -10.41 9.04
C ILE A 156 4.77 -9.23 8.43
N TYR A 157 5.16 -8.01 8.85
CA TYR A 157 4.84 -6.78 8.15
C TYR A 157 6.03 -6.24 7.35
N ASN A 158 7.19 -6.06 8.00
CA ASN A 158 8.38 -5.48 7.36
C ASN A 158 9.67 -6.08 7.92
N ILE A 159 10.74 -6.07 7.11
CA ILE A 159 12.08 -6.56 7.46
C ILE A 159 13.01 -5.37 7.63
N SER A 160 13.87 -5.41 8.65
CA SER A 160 14.92 -4.41 8.84
C SER A 160 15.91 -4.41 7.68
N PRO A 161 16.60 -3.30 7.39
CA PRO A 161 17.57 -3.21 6.28
C PRO A 161 18.73 -4.21 6.37
N LYS A 162 19.05 -4.72 7.57
CA LYS A 162 20.04 -5.77 7.78
C LYS A 162 19.46 -7.19 7.69
N GLY A 163 18.14 -7.34 7.61
CA GLY A 163 17.48 -8.65 7.61
C GLY A 163 17.47 -9.36 8.97
N ASP A 164 17.89 -8.68 10.05
CA ASP A 164 18.07 -9.24 11.39
C ASP A 164 16.85 -9.07 12.31
N LYS A 165 15.86 -8.25 11.90
CA LYS A 165 14.65 -7.96 12.67
C LYS A 165 13.41 -7.94 11.78
N PHE A 166 12.28 -8.35 12.34
CA PHE A 166 10.99 -8.36 11.67
C PHE A 166 9.97 -7.55 12.48
N LEU A 167 9.29 -6.61 11.85
CA LEU A 167 8.06 -6.03 12.38
C LEU A 167 6.92 -6.99 12.09
N ILE A 168 6.08 -7.23 13.08
CA ILE A 168 4.93 -8.13 12.97
C ILE A 168 3.63 -7.35 13.14
N ALA A 169 2.56 -7.85 12.51
CA ALA A 169 1.25 -7.22 12.60
C ALA A 169 0.13 -8.25 12.82
N ASP A 170 -0.92 -7.82 13.52
CA ASP A 170 -2.18 -8.54 13.61
C ASP A 170 -3.04 -8.24 12.37
N PHE A 171 -2.77 -8.97 11.28
CA PHE A 171 -3.51 -8.81 10.01
C PHE A 171 -4.98 -9.23 10.12
N VAL A 172 -5.35 -10.08 11.06
CA VAL A 172 -6.75 -10.47 11.30
C VAL A 172 -7.50 -9.29 11.88
N LYS A 173 -6.97 -8.68 12.93
CA LYS A 173 -7.52 -7.48 13.54
C LYS A 173 -7.59 -6.33 12.53
N LEU A 174 -6.52 -6.13 11.78
CA LEU A 174 -6.49 -5.12 10.71
C LEU A 174 -7.59 -5.38 9.67
N GLY A 175 -7.79 -6.63 9.23
CA GLY A 175 -8.85 -6.98 8.27
C GLY A 175 -10.28 -6.78 8.80
N MET A 176 -10.48 -6.92 10.10
CA MET A 176 -11.76 -6.67 10.77
C MET A 176 -12.07 -5.16 10.84
N LEU A 177 -11.07 -4.34 11.20
CA LEU A 177 -11.23 -2.90 11.42
C LEU A 177 -11.07 -2.06 10.14
N ARG A 178 -10.34 -2.59 9.14
CA ARG A 178 -10.10 -1.92 7.86
C ARG A 178 -10.24 -2.90 6.69
N LYS A 179 -11.42 -2.97 6.12
CA LYS A 179 -11.70 -3.85 4.97
C LYS A 179 -10.71 -3.59 3.82
N GLY A 180 -10.20 -4.67 3.21
CA GLY A 180 -9.24 -4.61 2.09
C GLY A 180 -7.76 -4.55 2.49
N TYR A 181 -7.42 -4.40 3.77
CA TYR A 181 -6.04 -4.25 4.25
C TYR A 181 -5.49 -5.41 5.08
N GLY A 182 -6.32 -6.31 5.54
CA GLY A 182 -5.88 -7.43 6.36
C GLY A 182 -6.52 -8.74 5.94
N PHE A 183 -6.35 -9.78 6.77
CA PHE A 183 -6.87 -11.10 6.46
C PHE A 183 -8.29 -11.26 6.99
N LYS A 184 -9.15 -11.92 6.22
CA LYS A 184 -10.55 -12.14 6.64
C LYS A 184 -10.66 -13.26 7.67
N LYS A 185 -11.47 -13.01 8.71
CA LYS A 185 -11.94 -14.01 9.68
C LYS A 185 -13.39 -14.42 9.34
N LYS A 186 -13.82 -15.64 9.68
CA LYS A 186 -15.24 -16.03 9.55
C LYS A 186 -16.10 -15.16 10.47
N LYS A 187 -17.33 -14.81 10.04
CA LYS A 187 -18.27 -13.97 10.82
C LYS A 187 -18.54 -14.50 12.25
N SER A 188 -18.58 -15.83 12.43
CA SER A 188 -18.78 -16.50 13.72
C SER A 188 -17.66 -16.29 14.75
N GLN A 189 -16.57 -15.65 14.38
CA GLN A 189 -15.42 -15.42 15.24
C GLN A 189 -15.21 -13.91 15.53
N MET A 190 -16.22 -13.07 15.35
CA MET A 190 -16.19 -11.64 15.74
C MET A 190 -16.35 -11.49 17.26
N VAL A 191 -15.51 -12.18 18.02
CA VAL A 191 -15.39 -12.03 19.45
C VAL A 191 -14.61 -10.75 19.73
N PHE A 192 -15.21 -9.83 20.46
CA PHE A 192 -14.67 -8.62 21.08
C PHE A 192 -13.41 -8.03 20.42
N LEU A 193 -13.59 -6.93 19.70
CA LEU A 193 -12.49 -6.14 19.17
C LEU A 193 -11.59 -5.68 20.33
N ASN A 194 -10.42 -6.29 20.42
CA ASN A 194 -9.45 -5.93 21.44
C ASN A 194 -8.99 -4.47 21.23
N LYS A 195 -9.21 -3.62 22.23
CA LYS A 195 -8.81 -2.21 22.22
C LYS A 195 -7.31 -1.99 22.45
N LYS A 196 -6.52 -3.06 22.70
CA LYS A 196 -5.07 -2.99 22.86
C LYS A 196 -4.37 -3.24 21.53
N SER A 197 -3.38 -2.42 21.20
CA SER A 197 -2.54 -2.58 20.01
C SER A 197 -1.07 -2.49 20.36
N LYS A 198 -0.25 -3.38 19.81
CA LYS A 198 1.16 -3.50 20.11
C LYS A 198 2.02 -3.24 18.90
N LEU A 199 3.03 -2.38 19.04
CA LEU A 199 4.16 -2.36 18.14
C LEU A 199 5.13 -3.43 18.58
N GLU A 200 5.37 -4.44 17.74
CA GLU A 200 6.16 -5.61 18.10
C GLU A 200 7.24 -5.90 17.08
N ILE A 201 8.35 -6.44 17.56
CA ILE A 201 9.52 -6.83 16.78
C ILE A 201 9.94 -8.25 17.13
N ILE A 202 10.42 -8.99 16.14
CA ILE A 202 11.11 -10.27 16.31
C ILE A 202 12.58 -10.05 15.98
N ILE A 203 13.47 -10.54 16.86
CA ILE A 203 14.92 -10.59 16.62
C ILE A 203 15.23 -11.94 16.00
N ASN A 204 15.73 -11.95 14.76
CA ASN A 204 15.88 -13.17 13.96
C ASN A 204 16.85 -14.20 14.57
N LYS A 205 17.93 -13.73 15.24
CA LYS A 205 18.97 -14.62 15.80
C LYS A 205 18.42 -15.70 16.75
N ASN A 206 17.44 -15.33 17.57
CA ASN A 206 16.85 -16.20 18.62
C ASN A 206 15.32 -16.28 18.56
N ASN A 207 14.68 -15.75 17.51
CA ASN A 207 13.23 -15.62 17.37
C ASN A 207 12.55 -14.92 18.57
N LYS A 208 13.29 -14.11 19.33
CA LYS A 208 12.77 -13.42 20.51
C LYS A 208 11.78 -12.32 20.10
N ARG A 209 10.55 -12.47 20.54
CA ARG A 209 9.49 -11.46 20.39
C ARG A 209 9.61 -10.41 21.46
N LYS A 210 9.52 -9.13 21.07
CA LYS A 210 9.56 -7.99 21.98
C LYS A 210 8.48 -6.98 21.64
N THR A 211 7.68 -6.60 22.63
CA THR A 211 6.78 -5.45 22.53
C THR A 211 7.59 -4.18 22.73
N LEU A 212 7.55 -3.28 21.77
CA LEU A 212 8.22 -1.98 21.79
C LEU A 212 7.32 -0.90 22.39
N HIS A 213 6.04 -0.94 22.06
CA HIS A 213 5.04 -0.02 22.57
C HIS A 213 3.65 -0.69 22.63
N LEU A 214 2.89 -0.35 23.66
CA LEU A 214 1.52 -0.80 23.88
C LEU A 214 0.59 0.40 23.92
N PHE A 215 -0.41 0.39 23.06
CA PHE A 215 -1.57 1.28 23.13
C PHE A 215 -2.70 0.54 23.82
N ASP A 216 -3.25 1.11 24.89
CA ASP A 216 -4.36 0.53 25.65
C ASP A 216 -5.52 1.53 25.73
N GLU A 217 -6.57 1.26 24.97
CA GLU A 217 -7.78 2.08 24.86
C GLU A 217 -8.98 1.44 25.58
N THR A 218 -8.73 0.49 26.48
CA THR A 218 -9.80 -0.27 27.16
C THR A 218 -10.72 0.64 27.96
N LYS A 219 -10.21 1.72 28.54
CA LYS A 219 -10.96 2.73 29.32
C LYS A 219 -11.79 3.66 28.43
N LYS A 220 -11.54 3.78 27.13
CA LYS A 220 -12.28 4.70 26.24
C LYS A 220 -13.58 4.05 25.77
N LYS A 221 -14.72 4.59 26.25
CA LYS A 221 -16.05 4.08 25.95
C LYS A 221 -16.46 4.26 24.48
N ASP A 222 -16.00 5.33 23.81
CA ASP A 222 -16.32 5.68 22.42
C ASP A 222 -15.48 4.93 21.37
N VAL A 223 -14.45 4.17 21.78
CA VAL A 223 -13.58 3.39 20.90
C VAL A 223 -14.10 1.96 20.75
N LEU A 224 -14.32 1.52 19.50
CA LEU A 224 -14.64 0.15 19.15
C LEU A 224 -13.37 -0.75 19.12
N GLY A 225 -12.27 -0.21 18.60
CA GLY A 225 -11.02 -0.93 18.47
C GLY A 225 -9.90 -0.05 17.96
N SER A 226 -8.68 -0.58 18.01
CA SER A 226 -7.49 0.10 17.51
C SER A 226 -6.61 -0.85 16.72
N TYR A 227 -5.75 -0.34 15.84
CA TYR A 227 -4.78 -1.13 15.11
C TYR A 227 -3.55 -0.30 14.73
N ILE A 228 -2.44 -0.99 14.47
CA ILE A 228 -1.21 -0.45 13.91
C ILE A 228 -1.04 -0.97 12.49
N ASN A 229 -0.64 -0.09 11.55
CA ASN A 229 -0.36 -0.46 10.17
C ASN A 229 0.74 0.41 9.55
N HIS A 230 1.17 0.04 8.35
CA HIS A 230 2.21 0.71 7.57
C HIS A 230 3.52 0.92 8.34
N GLN A 231 3.94 -0.12 9.06
CA GLN A 231 5.16 -0.11 9.87
C GLN A 231 6.39 -0.28 8.98
N THR A 232 7.31 0.69 8.96
CA THR A 232 8.55 0.59 8.18
C THR A 232 9.75 1.02 9.00
N PHE A 233 10.89 0.34 8.80
CA PHE A 233 12.15 0.79 9.35
C PHE A 233 12.71 1.99 8.59
N SER A 234 13.44 2.87 9.29
CA SER A 234 14.36 3.83 8.67
C SER A 234 15.48 3.10 7.91
N PRO A 235 16.17 3.73 6.94
CA PRO A 235 17.23 3.07 6.16
C PRO A 235 18.35 2.44 6.98
N ASN A 236 18.69 2.99 8.16
CA ASN A 236 19.67 2.40 9.10
C ASN A 236 19.07 1.39 10.08
N GLY A 237 17.74 1.16 10.06
CA GLY A 237 17.04 0.25 10.94
C GLY A 237 16.95 0.68 12.41
N LYS A 238 17.26 1.96 12.73
CA LYS A 238 17.26 2.48 14.13
C LYS A 238 15.94 3.13 14.53
N LYS A 239 15.08 3.47 13.57
CA LYS A 239 13.75 4.04 13.81
C LYS A 239 12.68 3.24 13.07
N ILE A 240 11.43 3.33 13.55
CA ILE A 240 10.26 2.69 12.93
C ILE A 240 9.18 3.76 12.79
N GLY A 241 8.72 4.04 11.58
CA GLY A 241 7.54 4.84 11.33
C GLY A 241 6.29 3.95 11.26
N TYR A 242 5.14 4.42 11.73
CA TYR A 242 3.89 3.65 11.65
C TYR A 242 2.66 4.50 11.93
N PHE A 243 1.51 4.04 11.45
CA PHE A 243 0.21 4.59 11.82
C PHE A 243 -0.40 3.81 12.97
N TYR A 244 -0.96 4.54 13.92
CA TYR A 244 -1.88 4.04 14.93
C TYR A 244 -3.28 4.60 14.65
N THR A 245 -4.28 3.75 14.59
CA THR A 245 -5.65 4.13 14.23
C THR A 245 -6.63 3.67 15.29
N LEU A 246 -7.50 4.60 15.70
CA LEU A 246 -8.68 4.34 16.50
C LEU A 246 -9.90 4.27 15.58
N LEU A 247 -10.72 3.24 15.76
CA LEU A 247 -12.07 3.17 15.19
C LEU A 247 -13.06 3.51 16.28
N LYS A 248 -13.81 4.59 16.10
CA LYS A 248 -14.87 5.04 17.04
C LYS A 248 -16.20 4.34 16.76
N LYS A 249 -17.11 4.34 17.72
CA LYS A 249 -18.47 3.76 17.61
C LYS A 249 -19.29 4.37 16.47
N ASN A 250 -19.08 5.63 16.13
CA ASN A 250 -19.69 6.32 14.98
C ASN A 250 -19.02 6.00 13.63
N ASN A 251 -18.21 4.94 13.56
CA ASN A 251 -17.42 4.52 12.40
C ASN A 251 -16.34 5.53 11.93
N GLN A 252 -16.12 6.61 12.67
CA GLN A 252 -15.02 7.53 12.38
C GLN A 252 -13.68 6.90 12.74
N ARG A 253 -12.67 7.20 11.92
CA ARG A 253 -11.29 6.80 12.16
C ARG A 253 -10.47 8.01 12.56
N GLN A 254 -9.78 7.90 13.69
CA GLN A 254 -8.78 8.85 14.11
C GLN A 254 -7.40 8.22 13.89
N ILE A 255 -6.60 8.83 13.02
CA ILE A 255 -5.31 8.29 12.57
C ILE A 255 -4.19 9.16 13.13
N PHE A 256 -3.23 8.51 13.77
CA PHE A 256 -2.03 9.13 14.33
C PHE A 256 -0.81 8.55 13.63
N PHE A 257 0.17 9.37 13.36
CA PHE A 257 1.46 8.95 12.85
C PHE A 257 2.53 9.05 13.94
N TYR A 258 3.24 7.96 14.15
CA TYR A 258 4.30 7.86 15.14
C TYR A 258 5.62 7.43 14.51
N HIS A 259 6.71 7.82 15.16
CA HIS A 259 7.98 7.12 14.99
C HIS A 259 8.52 6.61 16.33
N PHE A 260 9.04 5.38 16.33
CA PHE A 260 9.68 4.78 17.47
C PHE A 260 11.21 4.78 17.28
N CYS A 261 11.97 5.28 18.25
CA CYS A 261 13.43 5.24 18.26
C CYS A 261 13.91 4.04 19.07
N LEU A 262 14.54 3.05 18.41
CA LEU A 262 14.97 1.81 19.05
C LEU A 262 16.05 2.01 20.11
N ASN A 263 17.02 2.90 19.85
CA ASN A 263 18.11 3.18 20.81
C ASN A 263 17.59 3.90 22.06
N LYS A 264 16.71 4.90 21.87
CA LYS A 264 16.10 5.67 22.97
C LYS A 264 14.94 4.91 23.64
N LYS A 265 14.47 3.80 23.05
CA LYS A 265 13.27 3.03 23.47
C LYS A 265 12.03 3.92 23.66
N LYS A 266 11.91 4.97 22.85
CA LYS A 266 10.88 6.01 23.00
C LYS A 266 10.04 6.16 21.75
N ASN A 267 8.73 6.35 21.97
CA ASN A 267 7.73 6.60 20.95
C ASN A 267 7.44 8.09 20.85
N TYR A 268 7.37 8.62 19.63
CA TYR A 268 7.14 10.03 19.36
C TYR A 268 5.94 10.19 18.42
N LEU A 269 4.94 10.94 18.87
CA LEU A 269 3.85 11.39 18.01
C LEU A 269 4.37 12.47 17.06
N VAL A 270 4.11 12.30 15.78
CA VAL A 270 4.35 13.35 14.78
C VAL A 270 3.12 14.25 14.73
N ASN A 271 3.19 15.34 15.47
CA ASN A 271 2.13 16.34 15.53
C ASN A 271 2.41 17.46 14.51
N ILE A 272 1.48 17.66 13.58
CA ILE A 272 1.54 18.71 12.56
C ILE A 272 0.26 19.54 12.70
N SER A 273 0.38 20.73 13.24
CA SER A 273 -0.74 21.61 13.66
C SER A 273 -1.77 21.89 12.55
N LYS A 274 -1.34 21.90 11.29
CA LYS A 274 -2.21 22.16 10.12
C LYS A 274 -2.82 20.91 9.49
N SER A 275 -2.57 19.70 10.05
CA SER A 275 -3.04 18.46 9.44
C SER A 275 -4.38 18.01 9.98
N LYS A 276 -5.36 17.81 9.09
CA LYS A 276 -6.60 17.06 9.40
C LYS A 276 -6.38 15.54 9.36
N LEU A 277 -5.45 15.06 8.55
CA LEU A 277 -5.17 13.64 8.35
C LEU A 277 -3.81 13.44 7.71
N ILE A 278 -2.94 12.63 8.29
CA ILE A 278 -1.74 12.11 7.65
C ILE A 278 -2.14 10.85 6.87
N SER A 279 -1.86 10.83 5.56
CA SER A 279 -2.34 9.78 4.65
C SER A 279 -1.27 8.74 4.36
N HIS A 280 -0.11 9.16 3.86
CA HIS A 280 0.99 8.27 3.50
C HIS A 280 2.34 8.85 3.90
N TYR A 281 3.37 7.99 3.95
CA TYR A 281 4.73 8.43 4.23
C TYR A 281 5.76 7.50 3.61
N CYS A 282 6.98 7.99 3.45
CA CYS A 282 8.17 7.20 3.19
C CYS A 282 9.43 7.85 3.79
N TRP A 283 10.40 7.04 4.16
CA TRP A 283 11.69 7.51 4.62
C TRP A 283 12.52 8.07 3.46
N ARG A 284 13.04 9.29 3.59
CA ARG A 284 14.03 9.88 2.68
C ARG A 284 15.43 9.40 3.04
N ASN A 285 15.76 9.52 4.32
CA ASN A 285 17.01 9.09 4.93
C ASN A 285 16.74 8.63 6.38
N ASN A 286 17.76 8.55 7.23
CA ASN A 286 17.62 8.06 8.60
C ASN A 286 16.76 8.94 9.51
N ASP A 287 16.63 10.23 9.16
CA ASP A 287 16.03 11.24 10.01
C ASP A 287 14.89 12.00 9.35
N GLU A 288 14.77 11.93 8.03
CA GLU A 288 13.74 12.65 7.27
C GLU A 288 12.69 11.72 6.68
N ILE A 289 11.45 12.12 6.84
CA ILE A 289 10.26 11.42 6.35
C ILE A 289 9.49 12.38 5.43
N LEU A 290 9.21 11.93 4.21
CA LEU A 290 8.23 12.58 3.35
C LEU A 290 6.85 12.09 3.77
N ILE A 291 5.96 13.03 4.03
CA ILE A 291 4.59 12.76 4.49
C ILE A 291 3.61 13.44 3.52
N THR A 292 2.56 12.70 3.13
CA THR A 292 1.38 13.28 2.48
C THR A 292 0.30 13.48 3.53
N MET A 293 -0.28 14.67 3.57
CA MET A 293 -1.28 15.04 4.57
C MET A 293 -2.41 15.84 3.98
N LYS A 294 -3.61 15.67 4.53
CA LYS A 294 -4.79 16.44 4.15
C LYS A 294 -4.78 17.78 4.91
N GLU A 295 -4.70 18.88 4.19
CA GLU A 295 -4.77 20.23 4.75
C GLU A 295 -6.24 20.65 4.95
N ASN A 296 -7.05 20.43 3.90
CA ASN A 296 -8.49 20.69 3.91
C ASN A 296 -9.22 19.69 3.00
N GLU A 297 -10.54 19.82 2.79
CA GLU A 297 -11.33 18.86 2.04
C GLU A 297 -10.90 18.72 0.56
N LYS A 298 -10.27 19.74 -0.01
CA LYS A 298 -9.89 19.79 -1.43
C LYS A 298 -8.40 19.64 -1.67
N ARG A 299 -7.55 19.81 -0.64
CA ARG A 299 -6.11 19.96 -0.81
C ARG A 299 -5.30 19.04 0.10
N TYR A 300 -4.29 18.42 -0.48
CA TYR A 300 -3.22 17.72 0.21
C TYR A 300 -1.91 18.52 0.14
N LEU A 301 -1.03 18.27 1.08
CA LEU A 301 0.33 18.78 1.13
C LEU A 301 1.32 17.63 1.17
N TYR A 302 2.49 17.86 0.60
CA TYR A 302 3.67 17.04 0.75
C TYR A 302 4.67 17.81 1.61
N ILE A 303 5.10 17.22 2.70
CA ILE A 303 6.05 17.82 3.63
C ILE A 303 7.20 16.86 3.91
N ILE A 304 8.38 17.41 4.19
CA ILE A 304 9.50 16.69 4.77
C ILE A 304 9.56 17.04 6.26
N TYR A 305 9.44 16.02 7.11
CA TYR A 305 9.53 16.10 8.55
C TYR A 305 10.85 15.49 9.02
N ASN A 306 11.63 16.24 9.80
CA ASN A 306 12.85 15.74 10.41
C ASN A 306 12.56 15.21 11.83
N THR A 307 12.87 13.95 12.08
CA THR A 307 12.54 13.24 13.34
C THR A 307 13.38 13.66 14.54
N GLU A 308 14.55 14.24 14.33
CA GLU A 308 15.42 14.75 15.42
C GLU A 308 15.09 16.22 15.73
N THR A 309 15.17 17.09 14.72
CA THR A 309 14.99 18.54 14.91
C THR A 309 13.52 18.97 14.93
N LYS A 310 12.56 18.09 14.55
CA LYS A 310 11.12 18.37 14.41
C LYS A 310 10.78 19.41 13.33
N LYS A 311 11.77 19.89 12.59
CA LYS A 311 11.57 20.87 11.50
C LYS A 311 10.71 20.27 10.38
N ILE A 312 9.84 21.12 9.82
CA ILE A 312 8.94 20.80 8.72
C ILE A 312 9.28 21.69 7.53
N LYS A 313 9.45 21.07 6.35
CA LYS A 313 9.59 21.76 5.07
C LYS A 313 8.42 21.36 4.17
N THR A 314 7.58 22.33 3.81
CA THR A 314 6.50 22.10 2.83
C THR A 314 7.07 22.13 1.41
N LEU A 315 6.64 21.20 0.57
CA LEU A 315 7.02 21.13 -0.83
C LEU A 315 6.09 21.99 -1.70
N ASN A 316 6.35 22.00 -3.01
CA ASN A 316 5.62 22.77 -4.00
C ASN A 316 4.09 22.63 -3.87
N SER A 317 3.38 23.75 -3.90
CA SER A 317 1.91 23.81 -3.79
C SER A 317 1.16 23.10 -4.92
N LYS A 318 1.79 22.84 -6.06
CA LYS A 318 1.22 22.06 -7.18
C LYS A 318 1.11 20.55 -6.83
N LEU A 319 1.79 20.08 -5.78
CA LEU A 319 1.58 18.74 -5.18
C LEU A 319 0.39 18.79 -4.23
N ASN A 320 -0.82 18.86 -4.78
CA ASN A 320 -2.06 19.10 -4.04
C ASN A 320 -3.03 17.91 -4.01
N LYS A 321 -2.60 16.75 -4.46
CA LYS A 321 -3.37 15.50 -4.45
C LYS A 321 -2.66 14.45 -3.60
N ASP A 322 -3.43 13.59 -2.95
CA ASP A 322 -2.90 12.45 -2.22
C ASP A 322 -2.21 11.45 -3.13
N GLY A 323 -1.22 10.73 -2.60
CA GLY A 323 -0.48 9.72 -3.35
C GLY A 323 0.48 8.90 -2.48
N HIS A 324 1.13 7.93 -3.10
CA HIS A 324 1.98 6.93 -2.47
C HIS A 324 3.46 7.21 -2.80
N PRO A 325 4.15 8.05 -2.02
CA PRO A 325 5.53 8.44 -2.34
C PRO A 325 6.54 7.34 -2.00
N MET A 326 7.59 7.24 -2.85
CA MET A 326 8.78 6.44 -2.58
C MET A 326 10.01 7.16 -3.13
N PHE A 327 11.04 7.36 -2.28
CA PHE A 327 12.31 7.94 -2.74
C PHE A 327 13.10 7.00 -3.62
N ASN A 328 13.76 7.58 -4.62
CA ASN A 328 14.74 6.86 -5.43
C ASN A 328 15.88 6.38 -4.52
N PRO A 329 16.26 5.09 -4.55
CA PRO A 329 17.29 4.57 -3.65
C PRO A 329 18.69 5.15 -3.92
N LYS A 330 18.99 5.56 -5.15
CA LYS A 330 20.29 6.11 -5.56
C LYS A 330 20.34 7.63 -5.52
N ASN A 331 19.20 8.30 -5.70
CA ASN A 331 19.12 9.75 -5.70
C ASN A 331 18.00 10.24 -4.76
N LYS A 332 18.35 10.67 -3.55
CA LYS A 332 17.41 11.16 -2.54
C LYS A 332 16.84 12.55 -2.83
N ASP A 333 17.21 13.16 -3.97
CA ASP A 333 16.55 14.34 -4.52
C ASP A 333 15.23 13.97 -5.23
N LEU A 334 15.11 12.73 -5.70
CA LEU A 334 13.96 12.27 -6.48
C LEU A 334 13.04 11.37 -5.66
N PHE A 335 11.74 11.58 -5.80
CA PHE A 335 10.74 10.58 -5.39
C PHE A 335 9.70 10.37 -6.50
N VAL A 336 9.21 9.12 -6.61
CA VAL A 336 8.05 8.78 -7.40
C VAL A 336 6.81 8.83 -6.52
N SER A 337 5.67 9.23 -7.09
CA SER A 337 4.36 9.12 -6.45
C SER A 337 3.28 8.96 -7.51
N ASP A 338 2.07 8.66 -7.05
CA ASP A 338 0.88 8.57 -7.88
C ASP A 338 -0.22 9.53 -7.38
N THR A 339 -1.38 9.47 -8.03
CA THR A 339 -2.62 10.07 -7.51
C THR A 339 -3.76 9.07 -7.61
N TYR A 340 -4.81 9.28 -6.84
CA TYR A 340 -6.09 8.59 -7.08
C TYR A 340 -6.69 9.00 -8.42
N PRO A 341 -7.56 8.16 -9.03
CA PRO A 341 -8.18 8.47 -10.31
C PRO A 341 -9.02 9.75 -10.25
N ASN A 342 -8.81 10.63 -11.23
CA ASN A 342 -9.63 11.84 -11.43
C ASN A 342 -11.00 11.49 -12.07
N LEU A 343 -11.77 12.50 -12.50
CA LEU A 343 -13.06 12.32 -13.17
C LEU A 343 -12.96 11.52 -14.45
N PHE A 344 -11.87 11.68 -15.20
CA PHE A 344 -11.58 10.89 -16.42
C PHE A 344 -11.15 9.46 -16.13
N GLY A 345 -10.93 9.09 -14.87
CA GLY A 345 -10.41 7.79 -14.47
C GLY A 345 -8.90 7.69 -14.56
N LEU A 346 -8.21 8.79 -14.80
CA LEU A 346 -6.77 8.81 -14.93
C LEU A 346 -6.09 8.97 -13.58
N GLN A 347 -5.16 8.06 -13.29
CA GLN A 347 -4.19 8.15 -12.21
C GLN A 347 -2.90 8.75 -12.77
N LYS A 348 -2.40 9.80 -12.15
CA LYS A 348 -1.11 10.40 -12.52
C LYS A 348 0.00 9.64 -11.79
N LEU A 349 0.94 9.10 -12.53
CA LEU A 349 2.24 8.62 -12.05
C LEU A 349 3.27 9.71 -12.33
N PHE A 350 4.10 10.09 -11.35
CA PHE A 350 5.04 11.17 -11.57
C PHE A 350 6.32 11.03 -10.74
N ILE A 351 7.42 11.65 -11.23
CA ILE A 351 8.66 11.84 -10.50
C ILE A 351 8.78 13.31 -10.16
N PHE A 352 9.08 13.60 -8.90
CA PHE A 352 9.33 14.95 -8.40
C PHE A 352 10.78 15.12 -7.99
N SER A 353 11.41 16.23 -8.38
CA SER A 353 12.74 16.65 -7.91
C SER A 353 12.61 17.67 -6.78
N LEU A 354 13.20 17.38 -5.65
CA LEU A 354 13.28 18.31 -4.51
C LEU A 354 14.17 19.51 -4.85
N LYS A 355 15.29 19.29 -5.57
CA LYS A 355 16.24 20.34 -5.98
C LYS A 355 15.56 21.32 -6.93
N GLN A 356 14.85 20.82 -7.95
CA GLN A 356 14.14 21.66 -8.92
C GLN A 356 12.77 22.12 -8.41
N ASN A 357 12.28 21.57 -7.30
CA ASN A 357 10.97 21.80 -6.72
C ASN A 357 9.80 21.67 -7.73
N LYS A 358 9.90 20.70 -8.66
CA LYS A 358 8.91 20.46 -9.72
C LYS A 358 8.79 18.97 -10.10
N VAL A 359 7.68 18.65 -10.78
CA VAL A 359 7.49 17.36 -11.45
C VAL A 359 8.34 17.36 -12.73
N ILE A 360 9.28 16.42 -12.83
CA ILE A 360 10.22 16.30 -13.96
C ILE A 360 9.82 15.20 -14.94
N TRP A 361 9.00 14.27 -14.56
CA TRP A 361 8.45 13.19 -15.40
C TRP A 361 7.04 12.81 -14.95
N LYS A 362 6.17 12.49 -15.89
CA LYS A 362 4.78 12.07 -15.60
C LYS A 362 4.23 11.14 -16.66
N ARG A 363 3.28 10.28 -16.26
CA ARG A 363 2.42 9.44 -17.11
C ARG A 363 1.00 9.42 -16.53
N TYR A 364 0.01 9.14 -17.40
CA TYR A 364 -1.36 8.97 -16.97
C TYR A 364 -1.81 7.55 -17.32
N ILE A 365 -2.46 6.88 -16.35
CA ILE A 365 -2.85 5.49 -16.43
C ILE A 365 -4.34 5.40 -16.09
N TYR A 366 -5.11 4.77 -16.97
CA TYR A 366 -6.56 4.66 -16.80
C TYR A 366 -6.92 3.59 -15.76
N SER A 367 -7.86 3.92 -14.87
CA SER A 367 -8.47 3.03 -13.88
C SER A 367 -9.98 2.97 -14.08
N PRO A 368 -10.55 1.83 -14.54
CA PRO A 368 -11.98 1.68 -14.74
C PRO A 368 -12.79 1.93 -13.47
N TYR A 369 -14.03 2.43 -13.65
CA TYR A 369 -14.90 2.81 -12.52
C TYR A 369 -15.21 1.65 -11.56
N LYS A 370 -15.32 0.42 -12.05
CA LYS A 370 -15.58 -0.76 -11.22
C LYS A 370 -14.49 -1.05 -10.17
N PHE A 371 -13.27 -0.53 -10.37
CA PHE A 371 -12.19 -0.65 -9.41
C PHE A 371 -12.20 0.50 -8.41
N ARG A 372 -13.18 0.47 -7.49
CA ARG A 372 -13.40 1.44 -6.41
C ARG A 372 -13.49 0.73 -5.06
N GLY A 373 -13.44 1.51 -3.97
CA GLY A 373 -13.58 0.99 -2.61
C GLY A 373 -12.52 -0.07 -2.28
N ILE A 374 -12.95 -1.24 -1.85
CA ILE A 374 -12.07 -2.36 -1.48
C ILE A 374 -11.31 -2.91 -2.70
N LEU A 375 -11.91 -2.81 -3.87
CA LEU A 375 -11.36 -3.34 -5.12
C LEU A 375 -10.44 -2.37 -5.85
N ARG A 376 -10.28 -1.13 -5.35
CA ARG A 376 -9.43 -0.13 -6.01
C ARG A 376 -8.02 -0.67 -6.24
N CYS A 377 -7.46 -0.29 -7.38
CA CYS A 377 -6.10 -0.58 -7.74
C CYS A 377 -5.31 0.73 -7.79
N ASP A 378 -4.64 1.03 -6.69
CA ASP A 378 -3.72 2.15 -6.61
C ASP A 378 -2.42 1.75 -7.32
N LEU A 379 -1.74 2.68 -7.98
CA LEU A 379 -0.52 2.37 -8.75
C LEU A 379 0.61 1.91 -7.84
N HIS A 380 0.67 2.44 -6.61
CA HIS A 380 1.68 2.08 -5.62
C HIS A 380 3.08 2.03 -6.23
N PRO A 381 3.62 3.12 -6.78
CA PRO A 381 4.88 3.10 -7.52
C PRO A 381 6.07 2.75 -6.63
N ARG A 382 6.99 1.92 -7.17
CA ARG A 382 8.17 1.44 -6.45
C ARG A 382 9.38 1.46 -7.35
N TRP A 383 10.48 2.01 -6.86
CA TRP A 383 11.74 2.01 -7.57
C TRP A 383 12.42 0.64 -7.54
N SER A 384 13.13 0.29 -8.63
CA SER A 384 14.19 -0.71 -8.61
C SER A 384 15.35 -0.24 -7.74
N ASN A 385 16.25 -1.15 -7.34
CA ASN A 385 17.38 -0.78 -6.47
C ASN A 385 18.42 0.08 -7.20
N ASP A 386 18.55 -0.07 -8.53
CA ASP A 386 19.38 0.79 -9.39
C ASP A 386 18.78 2.20 -9.60
N GLY A 387 17.52 2.41 -9.21
CA GLY A 387 16.81 3.68 -9.38
C GLY A 387 16.40 4.01 -10.81
N LYS A 388 16.50 3.07 -11.75
CA LYS A 388 16.25 3.28 -13.19
C LYS A 388 14.89 2.75 -13.66
N LYS A 389 14.16 2.01 -12.82
CA LYS A 389 12.86 1.42 -13.17
C LYS A 389 11.83 1.74 -12.10
N ILE A 390 10.59 1.94 -12.51
CA ILE A 390 9.43 2.12 -11.64
C ILE A 390 8.46 0.97 -11.89
N PHE A 391 8.17 0.20 -10.86
CA PHE A 391 7.15 -0.85 -10.87
C PHE A 391 5.82 -0.29 -10.36
N ILE A 392 4.72 -0.69 -10.99
CA ILE A 392 3.36 -0.30 -10.58
C ILE A 392 2.38 -1.47 -10.64
N ASP A 393 1.31 -1.37 -9.85
CA ASP A 393 0.07 -2.14 -10.04
C ASP A 393 -0.91 -1.28 -10.84
N PHE A 394 -1.64 -1.85 -11.83
CA PHE A 394 -2.60 -1.10 -12.64
C PHE A 394 -3.70 -2.02 -13.21
N ILE A 395 -4.67 -1.43 -13.92
CA ILE A 395 -5.74 -2.19 -14.57
C ILE A 395 -5.58 -2.18 -16.07
N LYS A 396 -5.62 -3.37 -16.70
CA LYS A 396 -5.70 -3.56 -18.15
C LYS A 396 -6.67 -4.69 -18.43
N ASN A 397 -7.51 -4.54 -19.48
CA ASN A 397 -8.50 -5.56 -19.89
C ASN A 397 -9.35 -6.06 -18.72
N ALA A 398 -9.81 -5.13 -17.89
CA ALA A 398 -10.61 -5.40 -16.70
C ALA A 398 -9.95 -6.30 -15.63
N ASN A 399 -8.64 -6.51 -15.69
CA ASN A 399 -7.84 -7.28 -14.74
C ASN A 399 -6.75 -6.41 -14.12
N ARG A 400 -6.32 -6.78 -12.89
CA ARG A 400 -5.10 -6.20 -12.32
C ARG A 400 -3.88 -6.72 -13.06
N ASN A 401 -2.96 -5.83 -13.30
CA ASN A 401 -1.68 -6.12 -13.93
C ASN A 401 -0.54 -5.40 -13.20
N ILE A 402 0.66 -5.86 -13.45
CA ILE A 402 1.90 -5.23 -13.00
C ILE A 402 2.63 -4.68 -14.22
N GLY A 403 3.31 -3.56 -14.03
CA GLY A 403 4.06 -2.91 -15.11
C GLY A 403 5.36 -2.32 -14.61
N ILE A 404 6.31 -2.16 -15.52
CA ILE A 404 7.62 -1.56 -15.26
C ILE A 404 7.88 -0.47 -16.29
N PHE A 405 8.10 0.76 -15.83
CA PHE A 405 8.60 1.86 -16.64
C PHE A 405 10.11 1.94 -16.49
N LYS A 406 10.82 2.11 -17.59
CA LYS A 406 12.20 2.58 -17.58
C LYS A 406 12.21 4.11 -17.47
N THR A 407 13.11 4.66 -16.71
CA THR A 407 13.27 6.10 -16.56
C THR A 407 14.67 6.49 -16.94
N SER A 408 14.82 7.66 -17.56
CA SER A 408 16.10 8.26 -17.92
C SER A 408 16.54 9.37 -16.93
N VAL A 409 15.95 9.40 -15.73
CA VAL A 409 16.23 10.39 -14.68
C VAL A 409 17.09 9.84 -13.57
#